data_df1fbd754f0a000c700f43f395cb78a6
#
_entry.id   df1fbd754f0a000c700f43f395cb78a6
#
_cell.length_a   1.000
_cell.length_b   1.000
_cell.length_c   1.000
_cell.angle_alpha   90.00
_cell.angle_beta   90.00
_cell.angle_gamma   90.00
#
_symmetry.space_group_name_H-M   'P 1'
#
loop_
_entity.id
_entity.type
_entity.pdbx_description
1 polymer ?
#
loop_
_entity_poly.entity_id
_entity_poly.type
_entity_poly.pdbx_seq_one_letter_code
_entity_poly.pdbx_strand_id
1 'polypeptide(L)'
;MSVLDENVPIFKYFEEISKIPHGSFHEEKIADYVESFAKEHNFKYVRDDMNNVIIYKNATPGYENHDTVMLQAHMDMVCEKNKDVDFDFETDALNLYVEDGWLKAKGTTLGADDGFGVSYMLAILSDDTLKHPNLECVFTVQEEVGLLGSINLKKEYFNAKKMIGLDGGGEVSTCTTTSGGRYAYVDKTCA
;
A
#
# COMPACT_ATOMS: atom_id res chain seq x y z
N MET A 1 -19.79 10.44 -8.40
CA MET A 1 -20.24 10.50 -7.00
C MET A 1 -19.38 9.54 -6.23
N SER A 2 -18.91 9.95 -5.07
CA SER A 2 -18.16 9.08 -4.17
C SER A 2 -19.05 7.93 -3.68
N VAL A 3 -18.46 6.75 -3.53
CA VAL A 3 -19.11 5.55 -3.00
C VAL A 3 -18.99 5.50 -1.48
N LEU A 4 -17.88 6.06 -0.96
CA LEU A 4 -17.54 6.10 0.45
C LEU A 4 -17.70 7.52 1.02
N ASP A 5 -17.68 7.64 2.34
CA ASP A 5 -17.69 8.94 3.02
C ASP A 5 -16.33 9.63 2.89
N GLU A 6 -16.23 10.63 2.03
CA GLU A 6 -15.01 11.41 1.78
C GLU A 6 -14.53 12.21 3.01
N ASN A 7 -15.37 12.38 4.04
CA ASN A 7 -14.95 13.00 5.29
C ASN A 7 -14.09 12.08 6.16
N VAL A 8 -14.03 10.79 5.82
CA VAL A 8 -13.12 9.81 6.43
C VAL A 8 -11.88 9.69 5.55
N PRO A 9 -10.71 10.22 5.96
CA PRO A 9 -9.54 10.32 5.10
C PRO A 9 -9.10 8.99 4.49
N ILE A 10 -9.19 7.90 5.24
CA ILE A 10 -8.84 6.55 4.76
C ILE A 10 -9.73 6.16 3.59
N PHE A 11 -11.03 6.40 3.67
CA PHE A 11 -11.99 6.07 2.61
C PHE A 11 -11.77 6.93 1.37
N LYS A 12 -11.48 8.22 1.57
CA LYS A 12 -11.11 9.14 0.48
C LYS A 12 -9.90 8.60 -0.28
N TYR A 13 -8.80 8.30 0.41
CA TYR A 13 -7.57 7.82 -0.23
C TYR A 13 -7.77 6.45 -0.89
N PHE A 14 -8.52 5.55 -0.27
CA PHE A 14 -8.83 4.25 -0.88
C PHE A 14 -9.61 4.43 -2.19
N GLU A 15 -10.59 5.32 -2.22
CA GLU A 15 -11.35 5.60 -3.42
C GLU A 15 -10.53 6.30 -4.51
N GLU A 16 -9.53 7.12 -4.13
CA GLU A 16 -8.58 7.74 -5.05
C GLU A 16 -7.67 6.69 -5.69
N ILE A 17 -7.03 5.82 -4.90
CA ILE A 17 -6.13 4.78 -5.44
C ILE A 17 -6.87 3.73 -6.25
N SER A 18 -8.12 3.41 -5.92
CA SER A 18 -8.94 2.46 -6.69
C SER A 18 -9.26 2.94 -8.12
N LYS A 19 -9.05 4.21 -8.41
CA LYS A 19 -9.17 4.77 -9.76
C LYS A 19 -7.90 4.66 -10.60
N ILE A 20 -6.81 4.25 -9.95
CA ILE A 20 -5.48 4.13 -10.56
C ILE A 20 -5.21 2.66 -10.83
N PRO A 21 -4.96 2.23 -12.06
CA PRO A 21 -4.44 0.89 -12.33
C PRO A 21 -3.12 0.64 -11.59
N HIS A 22 -3.07 -0.45 -10.79
CA HIS A 22 -1.91 -0.76 -9.95
C HIS A 22 -1.70 -2.27 -9.73
N GLY A 23 -1.93 -3.08 -10.77
CA GLY A 23 -1.57 -4.50 -10.73
C GLY A 23 -0.07 -4.69 -10.57
N SER A 24 0.34 -5.86 -10.03
CA SER A 24 1.77 -6.21 -9.93
C SER A 24 2.48 -6.07 -11.27
N PHE A 25 3.68 -5.49 -11.28
CA PHE A 25 4.47 -5.05 -12.43
C PHE A 25 3.95 -3.81 -13.18
N HIS A 26 2.83 -3.21 -12.78
CA HIS A 26 2.23 -2.02 -13.40
C HIS A 26 1.96 -0.90 -12.36
N GLU A 27 2.85 -0.77 -11.36
CA GLU A 27 2.67 0.13 -10.22
C GLU A 27 3.16 1.56 -10.47
N GLU A 28 3.67 1.88 -11.66
CA GLU A 28 4.24 3.20 -11.96
C GLU A 28 3.25 4.34 -11.67
N LYS A 29 1.98 4.17 -12.06
CA LYS A 29 0.94 5.20 -11.89
C LYS A 29 0.60 5.45 -10.41
N ILE A 30 0.52 4.39 -9.59
CA ILE A 30 0.26 4.56 -8.16
C ILE A 30 1.50 5.11 -7.44
N ALA A 31 2.71 4.73 -7.87
CA ALA A 31 3.94 5.32 -7.36
C ALA A 31 4.03 6.82 -7.71
N ASP A 32 3.62 7.24 -8.92
CA ASP A 32 3.49 8.65 -9.32
C ASP A 32 2.51 9.39 -8.42
N TYR A 33 1.39 8.77 -8.07
CA TYR A 33 0.39 9.35 -7.16
C TYR A 33 0.97 9.57 -5.76
N VAL A 34 1.63 8.55 -5.18
CA VAL A 34 2.25 8.64 -3.85
C VAL A 34 3.41 9.65 -3.83
N GLU A 35 4.21 9.70 -4.90
CA GLU A 35 5.26 10.71 -5.05
C GLU A 35 4.67 12.12 -5.15
N SER A 36 3.59 12.30 -5.90
CA SER A 36 2.89 13.58 -6.03
C SER A 36 2.31 14.04 -4.70
N PHE A 37 1.70 13.11 -3.94
CA PHE A 37 1.25 13.37 -2.58
C PHE A 37 2.39 13.87 -1.68
N ALA A 38 3.58 13.25 -1.73
CA ALA A 38 4.72 13.69 -0.95
C ALA A 38 5.17 15.12 -1.32
N LYS A 39 5.16 15.45 -2.61
CA LYS A 39 5.51 16.79 -3.12
C LYS A 39 4.50 17.84 -2.66
N GLU A 40 3.20 17.56 -2.78
CA GLU A 40 2.12 18.48 -2.39
C GLU A 40 2.15 18.82 -0.90
N HIS A 41 2.51 17.84 -0.06
CA HIS A 41 2.63 18.03 1.39
C HIS A 41 4.04 18.47 1.84
N ASN A 42 4.96 18.72 0.89
CA ASN A 42 6.36 19.11 1.17
C ASN A 42 7.13 18.09 2.04
N PHE A 43 6.84 16.81 1.93
CA PHE A 43 7.59 15.76 2.59
C PHE A 43 8.90 15.46 1.85
N LYS A 44 9.94 15.10 2.62
CA LYS A 44 11.10 14.42 2.06
C LYS A 44 10.67 13.02 1.63
N TYR A 45 11.11 12.58 0.47
CA TYR A 45 10.82 11.23 -0.03
C TYR A 45 11.99 10.68 -0.85
N VAL A 46 11.94 9.38 -1.08
CA VAL A 46 12.77 8.64 -2.03
C VAL A 46 11.86 7.77 -2.86
N ARG A 47 12.04 7.76 -4.18
CA ARG A 47 11.50 6.74 -5.07
C ARG A 47 12.69 5.98 -5.66
N ASP A 48 12.69 4.66 -5.54
CA ASP A 48 13.77 3.83 -6.07
C ASP A 48 13.47 3.33 -7.50
N ASP A 49 14.44 2.61 -8.08
CA ASP A 49 14.35 2.10 -9.45
C ASP A 49 13.26 1.02 -9.64
N MET A 50 12.76 0.45 -8.54
CA MET A 50 11.66 -0.52 -8.54
C MET A 50 10.28 0.14 -8.42
N ASN A 51 10.21 1.46 -8.22
CA ASN A 51 9.01 2.22 -7.88
C ASN A 51 8.55 2.08 -6.42
N ASN A 52 9.36 1.53 -5.50
CA ASN A 52 9.06 1.72 -4.09
C ASN A 52 9.16 3.21 -3.73
N VAL A 53 8.25 3.69 -2.89
CA VAL A 53 8.26 5.08 -2.42
C VAL A 53 8.39 5.10 -0.91
N ILE A 54 9.33 5.88 -0.39
CA ILE A 54 9.52 6.09 1.04
C ILE A 54 9.27 7.56 1.35
N ILE A 55 8.33 7.87 2.24
CA ILE A 55 8.02 9.22 2.68
C ILE A 55 8.43 9.39 4.14
N TYR A 56 9.13 10.49 4.43
CA TYR A 56 9.62 10.81 5.77
C TYR A 56 8.81 11.97 6.36
N LYS A 57 8.16 11.74 7.52
CA LYS A 57 7.47 12.78 8.29
C LYS A 57 8.23 13.01 9.59
N ASN A 58 8.66 14.25 9.83
CA ASN A 58 9.35 14.63 11.05
C ASN A 58 8.44 14.48 12.27
N ALA A 59 9.03 14.15 13.42
CA ALA A 59 8.32 14.05 14.68
C ALA A 59 7.56 15.34 15.03
N THR A 60 6.41 15.18 15.67
CA THR A 60 5.69 16.32 16.26
C THR A 60 6.40 16.84 17.51
N PRO A 61 6.22 18.13 17.88
CA PRO A 61 6.86 18.72 19.06
C PRO A 61 6.68 17.87 20.32
N GLY A 62 7.79 17.56 20.98
CA GLY A 62 7.85 16.71 22.16
C GLY A 62 8.07 15.22 21.89
N TYR A 63 8.11 14.78 20.64
CA TYR A 63 8.32 13.39 20.23
C TYR A 63 9.64 13.15 19.48
N GLU A 64 10.50 14.15 19.37
CA GLU A 64 11.74 14.14 18.59
C GLU A 64 12.77 13.12 19.11
N ASN A 65 12.72 12.82 20.41
CA ASN A 65 13.66 11.90 21.07
C ASN A 65 13.15 10.44 21.12
N HIS A 66 11.98 10.16 20.54
CA HIS A 66 11.48 8.80 20.43
C HIS A 66 12.11 8.07 19.22
N ASP A 67 12.17 6.74 19.29
CA ASP A 67 12.60 5.92 18.16
C ASP A 67 11.73 6.20 16.93
N THR A 68 12.37 6.32 15.78
CA THR A 68 11.66 6.37 14.49
C THR A 68 10.84 5.09 14.29
N VAL A 69 9.61 5.24 13.80
CA VAL A 69 8.71 4.14 13.48
C VAL A 69 8.53 4.06 11.98
N MET A 70 8.68 2.86 11.44
CA MET A 70 8.34 2.54 10.05
C MET A 70 6.91 2.02 9.99
N LEU A 71 6.14 2.53 9.04
CA LEU A 71 4.88 1.96 8.59
C LEU A 71 5.10 1.40 7.18
N GLN A 72 4.55 0.23 6.88
CA GLN A 72 4.74 -0.40 5.58
C GLN A 72 3.42 -0.96 5.05
N ALA A 73 3.19 -0.79 3.76
CA ALA A 73 2.10 -1.36 2.98
C ALA A 73 2.57 -1.57 1.54
N HIS A 74 1.96 -2.51 0.81
CA HIS A 74 2.25 -2.66 -0.62
C HIS A 74 1.22 -1.96 -1.49
N MET A 75 1.68 -1.47 -2.65
CA MET A 75 0.86 -0.69 -3.58
C MET A 75 0.23 -1.54 -4.69
N ASP A 76 0.78 -2.72 -4.95
CA ASP A 76 0.26 -3.61 -5.98
C ASP A 76 -0.95 -4.41 -5.48
N MET A 77 -1.71 -4.93 -6.43
CA MET A 77 -2.86 -5.78 -6.17
C MET A 77 -2.90 -6.97 -7.14
N VAL A 78 -3.51 -8.07 -6.69
CA VAL A 78 -3.88 -9.20 -7.54
C VAL A 78 -4.95 -8.78 -8.55
N CYS A 79 -4.71 -9.02 -9.83
CA CYS A 79 -5.59 -8.67 -10.94
C CYS A 79 -6.41 -9.87 -11.41
N GLU A 80 -7.57 -10.11 -10.79
CA GLU A 80 -8.51 -11.17 -11.14
C GLU A 80 -9.90 -10.61 -11.43
N LYS A 81 -10.58 -11.17 -12.44
CA LYS A 81 -11.95 -10.78 -12.83
C LYS A 81 -12.82 -11.97 -13.16
N ASN A 82 -14.13 -11.81 -13.07
CA ASN A 82 -15.09 -12.78 -13.52
C ASN A 82 -15.01 -12.95 -15.06
N LYS A 83 -15.30 -14.15 -15.56
CA LYS A 83 -15.14 -14.51 -16.99
C LYS A 83 -16.01 -13.70 -17.95
N ASP A 84 -17.12 -13.19 -17.47
CA ASP A 84 -18.13 -12.43 -18.20
C ASP A 84 -17.96 -10.91 -18.08
N VAL A 85 -16.90 -10.47 -17.39
CA VAL A 85 -16.61 -9.05 -17.19
C VAL A 85 -15.53 -8.58 -18.19
N ASP A 86 -15.89 -7.57 -18.97
CA ASP A 86 -14.94 -6.83 -19.80
C ASP A 86 -14.31 -5.73 -18.95
N PHE A 87 -13.03 -5.92 -18.59
CA PHE A 87 -12.26 -5.01 -17.72
C PHE A 87 -10.78 -5.17 -18.03
N ASP A 88 -10.08 -4.06 -18.17
CA ASP A 88 -8.63 -4.03 -18.40
C ASP A 88 -7.94 -3.41 -17.16
N PHE A 89 -7.18 -4.21 -16.42
CA PHE A 89 -6.47 -3.78 -15.23
C PHE A 89 -5.33 -2.79 -15.49
N GLU A 90 -4.92 -2.56 -16.74
CA GLU A 90 -3.90 -1.56 -17.08
C GLU A 90 -4.50 -0.17 -17.34
N THR A 91 -5.80 -0.10 -17.63
CA THR A 91 -6.46 1.15 -18.06
C THR A 91 -7.68 1.54 -17.26
N ASP A 92 -8.43 0.56 -16.73
CA ASP A 92 -9.72 0.80 -16.13
C ASP A 92 -9.63 1.07 -14.63
N ALA A 93 -10.50 1.94 -14.14
CA ALA A 93 -10.70 2.16 -12.71
C ALA A 93 -11.62 1.10 -12.10
N LEU A 94 -11.35 0.66 -10.88
CA LEU A 94 -12.21 -0.28 -10.17
C LEU A 94 -13.61 0.32 -9.97
N ASN A 95 -14.63 -0.49 -10.25
CA ASN A 95 -16.02 -0.08 -10.06
C ASN A 95 -16.48 -0.44 -8.66
N LEU A 96 -16.26 0.46 -7.70
CA LEU A 96 -16.60 0.25 -6.30
C LEU A 96 -18.10 0.39 -6.05
N TYR A 97 -18.62 -0.40 -5.12
CA TYR A 97 -19.98 -0.26 -4.59
C TYR A 97 -20.06 -0.77 -3.15
N VAL A 98 -21.09 -0.32 -2.41
CA VAL A 98 -21.37 -0.80 -1.06
C VAL A 98 -22.68 -1.61 -1.10
N GLU A 99 -22.64 -2.81 -0.54
CA GLU A 99 -23.79 -3.69 -0.40
C GLU A 99 -23.78 -4.36 0.97
N ASP A 100 -24.86 -4.24 1.71
CA ASP A 100 -25.01 -4.79 3.07
C ASP A 100 -23.89 -4.38 4.04
N GLY A 101 -23.38 -3.15 3.90
CA GLY A 101 -22.28 -2.62 4.72
C GLY A 101 -20.88 -3.09 4.29
N TRP A 102 -20.77 -3.82 3.19
CA TRP A 102 -19.50 -4.28 2.63
C TRP A 102 -19.11 -3.47 1.40
N LEU A 103 -17.86 -3.01 1.38
CA LEU A 103 -17.27 -2.46 0.17
C LEU A 103 -16.84 -3.58 -0.76
N LYS A 104 -17.19 -3.46 -2.02
CA LYS A 104 -16.96 -4.46 -3.08
C LYS A 104 -16.53 -3.78 -4.38
N ALA A 105 -15.85 -4.53 -5.26
CA ALA A 105 -15.62 -4.16 -6.65
C ALA A 105 -16.48 -5.02 -7.59
N LYS A 106 -17.03 -4.42 -8.63
CA LYS A 106 -17.97 -5.10 -9.53
C LYS A 106 -17.25 -6.02 -10.51
N GLY A 107 -17.24 -7.29 -10.17
CA GLY A 107 -16.72 -8.35 -11.04
C GLY A 107 -15.20 -8.47 -11.12
N THR A 108 -14.50 -7.76 -10.27
CA THR A 108 -13.02 -7.79 -10.16
C THR A 108 -12.59 -7.99 -8.71
N THR A 109 -11.30 -8.24 -8.48
CA THR A 109 -10.65 -8.06 -7.18
C THR A 109 -10.79 -6.61 -6.72
N LEU A 110 -10.80 -6.39 -5.38
CA LEU A 110 -11.02 -5.09 -4.75
C LEU A 110 -9.73 -4.29 -4.52
N GLY A 111 -8.59 -4.98 -4.36
CA GLY A 111 -7.31 -4.34 -4.01
C GLY A 111 -7.28 -3.76 -2.58
N ALA A 112 -8.12 -4.27 -1.67
CA ALA A 112 -8.12 -3.84 -0.27
C ALA A 112 -6.88 -4.32 0.48
N ASP A 113 -6.34 -5.43 0.08
CA ASP A 113 -5.01 -5.97 0.34
C ASP A 113 -4.05 -5.44 -0.75
N ASP A 114 -3.11 -4.54 -0.45
CA ASP A 114 -3.00 -3.79 0.82
C ASP A 114 -3.34 -2.29 0.61
N GLY A 115 -4.29 -2.02 -0.29
CA GLY A 115 -4.74 -0.65 -0.60
C GLY A 115 -5.30 0.09 0.62
N PHE A 116 -5.86 -0.63 1.62
CA PHE A 116 -6.24 -0.01 2.88
C PHE A 116 -5.02 0.40 3.70
N GLY A 117 -3.96 -0.40 3.76
CA GLY A 117 -2.71 -0.03 4.41
C GLY A 117 -2.07 1.21 3.77
N VAL A 118 -2.05 1.28 2.43
CA VAL A 118 -1.65 2.48 1.68
C VAL A 118 -2.48 3.69 2.11
N SER A 119 -3.80 3.54 2.15
CA SER A 119 -4.73 4.62 2.52
C SER A 119 -4.57 5.07 3.97
N TYR A 120 -4.31 4.16 4.90
CA TYR A 120 -3.98 4.48 6.29
C TYR A 120 -2.70 5.32 6.39
N MET A 121 -1.65 4.94 5.66
CA MET A 121 -0.40 5.72 5.67
C MET A 121 -0.60 7.12 5.12
N LEU A 122 -1.33 7.28 4.01
CA LEU A 122 -1.65 8.59 3.44
C LEU A 122 -2.49 9.45 4.41
N ALA A 123 -3.46 8.84 5.11
CA ALA A 123 -4.27 9.52 6.11
C ALA A 123 -3.42 9.98 7.31
N ILE A 124 -2.51 9.15 7.82
CA ILE A 124 -1.58 9.51 8.91
C ILE A 124 -0.61 10.62 8.45
N LEU A 125 -0.13 10.54 7.23
CA LEU A 125 0.77 11.55 6.67
C LEU A 125 0.08 12.91 6.49
N SER A 126 -1.19 12.94 6.09
CA SER A 126 -1.96 14.17 5.87
C SER A 126 -2.54 14.79 7.15
N ASP A 127 -2.57 14.07 8.27
CA ASP A 127 -3.13 14.58 9.53
C ASP A 127 -2.04 15.27 10.38
N ASP A 128 -2.15 16.60 10.47
CA ASP A 128 -1.25 17.42 11.28
C ASP A 128 -1.63 17.49 12.78
N THR A 129 -2.75 16.87 13.16
CA THR A 129 -3.22 16.85 14.56
C THR A 129 -2.68 15.66 15.35
N LEU A 130 -2.25 14.62 14.68
CA LEU A 130 -1.67 13.43 15.29
C LEU A 130 -0.31 13.72 15.93
N LYS A 131 -0.10 13.15 17.12
CA LYS A 131 1.20 13.17 17.78
C LYS A 131 1.97 11.90 17.42
N HIS A 132 3.18 12.04 16.89
CA HIS A 132 3.98 10.92 16.41
C HIS A 132 5.48 11.20 16.49
N PRO A 133 6.34 10.16 16.64
CA PRO A 133 7.78 10.26 16.44
C PRO A 133 8.09 10.50 14.96
N ASN A 134 9.38 10.52 14.59
CA ASN A 134 9.73 10.46 13.17
C ASN A 134 9.10 9.21 12.52
N LEU A 135 8.47 9.39 11.37
CA LEU A 135 7.86 8.31 10.59
C LEU A 135 8.61 8.07 9.29
N GLU A 136 8.76 6.81 8.95
CA GLU A 136 9.21 6.32 7.64
C GLU A 136 8.08 5.49 7.05
N CYS A 137 7.30 6.08 6.13
CA CYS A 137 6.19 5.40 5.46
C CYS A 137 6.69 4.77 4.17
N VAL A 138 6.70 3.44 4.10
CA VAL A 138 7.29 2.63 3.03
C VAL A 138 6.19 2.00 2.21
N PHE A 139 6.04 2.47 0.98
CA PHE A 139 5.10 1.96 0.00
C PHE A 139 5.88 1.04 -0.94
N THR A 140 5.65 -0.27 -0.81
CA THR A 140 6.36 -1.28 -1.61
C THR A 140 5.57 -1.68 -2.85
N VAL A 141 6.24 -2.32 -3.79
CA VAL A 141 5.68 -2.85 -5.03
C VAL A 141 5.95 -4.35 -5.13
N GLN A 142 5.18 -5.05 -5.98
CA GLN A 142 5.40 -6.45 -6.34
C GLN A 142 5.45 -7.38 -5.11
N GLU A 143 4.62 -7.11 -4.12
CA GLU A 143 4.46 -7.98 -2.96
C GLU A 143 3.84 -9.31 -3.38
N GLU A 144 2.73 -9.26 -4.11
CA GLU A 144 1.89 -10.39 -4.54
C GLU A 144 2.60 -11.38 -5.48
N VAL A 145 3.73 -10.97 -6.02
CA VAL A 145 4.56 -11.78 -6.94
C VAL A 145 5.90 -12.19 -6.33
N GLY A 146 6.02 -12.13 -5.02
CA GLY A 146 7.15 -12.66 -4.27
C GLY A 146 8.04 -11.64 -3.58
N LEU A 147 7.47 -10.53 -3.08
CA LEU A 147 8.16 -9.51 -2.28
C LEU A 147 9.30 -8.80 -3.03
N LEU A 148 9.23 -8.73 -4.37
CA LEU A 148 10.36 -8.27 -5.19
C LEU A 148 10.75 -6.82 -4.90
N GLY A 149 9.76 -5.94 -4.64
CA GLY A 149 10.03 -4.56 -4.28
C GLY A 149 10.79 -4.46 -2.96
N SER A 150 10.31 -5.14 -1.92
CA SER A 150 10.91 -5.07 -0.57
C SER A 150 12.31 -5.67 -0.51
N ILE A 151 12.60 -6.73 -1.28
CA ILE A 151 13.94 -7.34 -1.38
C ILE A 151 14.98 -6.36 -1.94
N ASN A 152 14.55 -5.41 -2.78
CA ASN A 152 15.44 -4.43 -3.42
C ASN A 152 15.61 -3.14 -2.61
N LEU A 153 14.91 -2.96 -1.50
CA LEU A 153 15.06 -1.78 -0.64
C LEU A 153 16.47 -1.69 -0.07
N LYS A 154 17.05 -0.49 -0.12
CA LYS A 154 18.41 -0.25 0.39
C LYS A 154 18.36 0.16 1.85
N LYS A 155 19.24 -0.43 2.65
CA LYS A 155 19.33 -0.15 4.10
C LYS A 155 19.55 1.34 4.41
N GLU A 156 20.23 2.07 3.54
CA GLU A 156 20.49 3.50 3.70
C GLU A 156 19.26 4.40 3.68
N TYR A 157 18.11 3.87 3.24
CA TYR A 157 16.84 4.61 3.27
C TYR A 157 16.25 4.71 4.68
N PHE A 158 16.72 3.90 5.64
CA PHE A 158 16.02 3.69 6.91
C PHE A 158 16.87 3.99 8.14
N ASN A 159 16.23 4.62 9.13
CA ASN A 159 16.72 4.81 10.48
C ASN A 159 15.84 4.11 11.52
N ALA A 160 14.63 3.71 11.13
CA ALA A 160 13.67 3.08 12.01
C ALA A 160 14.19 1.75 12.59
N LYS A 161 13.88 1.50 13.85
CA LYS A 161 14.17 0.25 14.56
C LYS A 161 12.91 -0.56 14.86
N LYS A 162 11.75 0.04 14.61
CA LYS A 162 10.43 -0.56 14.83
C LYS A 162 9.65 -0.43 13.55
N MET A 163 9.00 -1.52 13.13
CA MET A 163 8.17 -1.54 11.94
C MET A 163 6.78 -2.06 12.29
N ILE A 164 5.78 -1.46 11.69
CA ILE A 164 4.39 -1.91 11.68
C ILE A 164 4.03 -2.16 10.21
N GLY A 165 3.89 -3.42 9.83
CA GLY A 165 3.30 -3.80 8.55
C GLY A 165 1.78 -3.70 8.67
N LEU A 166 1.15 -3.05 7.70
CA LEU A 166 -0.31 -2.85 7.68
C LEU A 166 -1.03 -3.95 6.90
N ASP A 167 -0.28 -4.76 6.21
CA ASP A 167 -0.71 -5.97 5.51
C ASP A 167 -0.92 -7.12 6.52
N GLY A 168 -1.97 -7.02 7.30
CA GLY A 168 -2.30 -7.98 8.35
C GLY A 168 -3.75 -8.45 8.28
N GLY A 169 -3.95 -9.77 8.35
CA GLY A 169 -5.29 -10.35 8.42
C GLY A 169 -5.88 -10.34 9.83
N GLY A 170 -7.18 -10.04 9.93
CA GLY A 170 -7.99 -10.13 11.16
C GLY A 170 -8.25 -8.80 11.84
N GLU A 171 -9.43 -8.67 12.44
CA GLU A 171 -9.96 -7.40 12.97
C GLU A 171 -9.22 -6.88 14.21
N VAL A 172 -8.63 -7.76 15.02
CA VAL A 172 -8.04 -7.42 16.32
C VAL A 172 -6.77 -8.23 16.63
N SER A 173 -6.06 -8.67 15.60
CA SER A 173 -4.85 -9.48 15.76
C SER A 173 -3.61 -8.75 15.27
N THR A 174 -2.49 -8.92 15.97
CA THR A 174 -1.17 -8.51 15.52
C THR A 174 -0.29 -9.75 15.40
N CYS A 175 0.36 -9.91 14.24
CA CYS A 175 1.36 -10.94 14.04
C CYS A 175 2.74 -10.37 14.37
N THR A 176 3.44 -10.95 15.35
CA THR A 176 4.77 -10.49 15.78
C THR A 176 5.91 -11.30 15.17
N THR A 177 5.60 -12.42 14.53
CA THR A 177 6.57 -13.30 13.88
C THR A 177 5.98 -13.92 12.63
N THR A 178 6.80 -14.14 11.63
CA THR A 178 6.42 -14.81 10.38
C THR A 178 7.46 -15.88 10.05
N SER A 179 7.02 -16.98 9.42
CA SER A 179 7.90 -17.99 8.86
C SER A 179 8.12 -17.72 7.38
N GLY A 180 9.35 -17.86 6.89
CA GLY A 180 9.66 -17.71 5.47
C GLY A 180 9.03 -18.78 4.59
N GLY A 181 8.71 -18.45 3.35
CA GLY A 181 8.29 -19.38 2.30
C GLY A 181 9.40 -19.65 1.29
N ARG A 182 9.32 -20.78 0.59
CA ARG A 182 10.16 -21.10 -0.56
C ARG A 182 9.31 -21.71 -1.66
N TYR A 183 9.56 -21.30 -2.89
CA TYR A 183 9.01 -21.96 -4.08
C TYR A 183 9.90 -23.14 -4.46
N ALA A 184 9.30 -24.31 -4.71
CA ALA A 184 9.96 -25.46 -5.31
C ALA A 184 9.32 -25.73 -6.67
N TYR A 185 10.11 -25.67 -7.73
CA TYR A 185 9.67 -26.04 -9.07
C TYR A 185 10.04 -27.51 -9.30
N VAL A 186 9.03 -28.33 -9.60
CA VAL A 186 9.23 -29.75 -9.94
C VAL A 186 8.85 -29.92 -11.41
N ASP A 187 9.86 -30.13 -12.26
CA ASP A 187 9.65 -30.51 -13.65
C ASP A 187 9.64 -32.05 -13.75
N LYS A 188 8.53 -32.62 -14.20
CA LYS A 188 8.40 -34.06 -14.45
C LYS A 188 8.07 -34.30 -15.93
N THR A 189 9.03 -34.81 -16.66
CA THR A 189 8.76 -35.35 -17.98
C THR A 189 8.06 -36.70 -17.85
N CYS A 190 6.81 -36.79 -18.30
CA CYS A 190 6.12 -38.08 -18.42
C CYS A 190 6.53 -38.73 -19.75
N ALA A 191 7.09 -39.94 -19.66
CA ALA A 191 7.39 -40.77 -20.80
C ALA A 191 6.12 -41.47 -21.31
#